data_7c1e716cfcaefee01af2af949e6fc16d
#
_entry.id   7c1e716cfcaefee01af2af949e6fc16d
#
_cell.length_a   1.000
_cell.length_b   1.000
_cell.length_c   1.000
_cell.angle_alpha   90.00
_cell.angle_beta   90.00
_cell.angle_gamma   90.00
#
_symmetry.space_group_name_H-M   'P 1'
#
loop_
_entity.id
_entity.type
_entity.pdbx_description
1 polymer ?
#
loop_
_entity_poly.entity_id
_entity_poly.type
_entity_poly.pdbx_seq_one_letter_code
_entity_poly.pdbx_strand_id
1 'polypeptide(L)'
;MRIKYSLLPKLRNLTNKEMDFFLCIAKVQDISGNVYGVHHKYICQKTGMCKQSFYNSLRSLVEKGIITYQKKTESDYDIVILKNDFSYPESFKEGYVNLHRQVFHQKKFQMLKANEKYLLMELLKRTHENRSSYQVGVHNFYKIFMEMLGVTSRVLRYYIHSLKEFFSIGIKDKKYFMTYRHSVFSPMQKQGVEEQEFEYFVATECRRNHLQSTQQELADTANLLKQYRPMLKAEGKPLSTLKQMLAYAIRINGENSKLLNCRYVHTILKQSIIG
;
A
#
# COMPACT_ATOMS: atom_id res chain seq x y z
N MET A 1 2.24 0.54 -5.17
CA MET A 1 2.47 0.86 -3.75
C MET A 1 3.76 1.66 -3.63
N ARG A 2 3.70 2.78 -2.93
CA ARG A 2 4.88 3.63 -2.67
C ARG A 2 5.21 3.63 -1.19
N ILE A 3 6.49 3.49 -0.85
CA ILE A 3 7.00 3.52 0.53
C ILE A 3 8.19 4.46 0.56
N LYS A 4 8.14 5.53 1.36
CA LYS A 4 9.25 6.47 1.52
C LYS A 4 10.49 5.79 2.10
N TYR A 5 11.65 6.23 1.67
CA TYR A 5 12.93 5.71 2.18
C TYR A 5 13.08 5.93 3.69
N SER A 6 12.52 7.00 4.23
CA SER A 6 12.52 7.31 5.66
C SER A 6 11.71 6.30 6.50
N LEU A 7 10.76 5.58 5.90
CA LEU A 7 9.97 4.56 6.58
C LEU A 7 10.65 3.17 6.57
N LEU A 8 11.49 2.87 5.56
CA LEU A 8 12.10 1.53 5.42
C LEU A 8 12.81 1.04 6.69
N PRO A 9 13.63 1.84 7.41
CA PRO A 9 14.32 1.36 8.61
C PRO A 9 13.36 0.81 9.68
N LYS A 10 12.15 1.33 9.79
CA LYS A 10 11.12 0.85 10.74
C LYS A 10 10.55 -0.51 10.36
N LEU A 11 10.62 -0.90 9.10
CA LEU A 11 10.14 -2.20 8.61
C LEU A 11 11.12 -3.35 8.84
N ARG A 12 12.35 -3.04 9.24
CA ARG A 12 13.46 -4.00 9.38
C ARG A 12 13.14 -5.16 10.33
N ASN A 13 12.49 -4.87 11.45
CA ASN A 13 12.27 -5.86 12.52
C ASN A 13 10.82 -6.35 12.59
N LEU A 14 10.13 -6.36 11.45
CA LEU A 14 8.79 -6.90 11.38
C LEU A 14 8.82 -8.43 11.30
N THR A 15 7.92 -9.06 12.03
CA THR A 15 7.61 -10.48 11.84
C THR A 15 6.95 -10.71 10.47
N ASN A 16 6.87 -11.97 10.02
CA ASN A 16 6.21 -12.29 8.75
C ASN A 16 4.77 -11.77 8.71
N LYS A 17 4.01 -11.94 9.79
CA LYS A 17 2.61 -11.50 9.87
C LYS A 17 2.48 -9.98 9.85
N GLU A 18 3.34 -9.27 10.58
CA GLU A 18 3.37 -7.81 10.55
C GLU A 18 3.76 -7.24 9.19
N MET A 19 4.76 -7.83 8.53
CA MET A 19 5.17 -7.44 7.18
C MET A 19 4.04 -7.67 6.18
N ASP A 20 3.38 -8.82 6.23
CA ASP A 20 2.26 -9.14 5.35
C ASP A 20 1.06 -8.22 5.58
N PHE A 21 0.75 -7.92 6.84
CA PHE A 21 -0.28 -6.95 7.19
C PHE A 21 0.08 -5.55 6.68
N PHE A 22 1.30 -5.07 6.97
CA PHE A 22 1.78 -3.77 6.51
C PHE A 22 1.71 -3.64 4.98
N LEU A 23 2.22 -4.61 4.24
CA LEU A 23 2.18 -4.59 2.77
C LEU A 23 0.75 -4.66 2.22
N CYS A 24 -0.15 -5.37 2.90
CA CYS A 24 -1.55 -5.45 2.52
C CYS A 24 -2.24 -4.09 2.64
N ILE A 25 -2.01 -3.34 3.72
CA ILE A 25 -2.57 -1.99 3.89
C ILE A 25 -1.86 -0.96 3.01
N ALA A 26 -0.53 -1.00 2.90
CA ALA A 26 0.23 -0.07 2.07
C ALA A 26 -0.12 -0.19 0.57
N LYS A 27 -0.58 -1.35 0.13
CA LYS A 27 -1.05 -1.59 -1.24
C LYS A 27 -2.29 -0.76 -1.59
N VAL A 28 -3.15 -0.47 -0.62
CA VAL A 28 -4.44 0.20 -0.80
C VAL A 28 -4.49 1.60 -0.19
N GLN A 29 -3.34 2.10 0.30
CA GLN A 29 -3.22 3.48 0.80
C GLN A 29 -3.50 4.52 -0.30
N ASP A 30 -4.05 5.64 0.10
CA ASP A 30 -4.17 6.81 -0.75
C ASP A 30 -2.85 7.61 -0.83
N ILE A 31 -2.87 8.75 -1.52
CA ILE A 31 -1.68 9.60 -1.70
C ILE A 31 -1.17 10.19 -0.37
N SER A 32 -2.02 10.33 0.63
CA SER A 32 -1.66 10.84 1.96
C SER A 32 -1.26 9.75 2.96
N GLY A 33 -1.19 8.48 2.52
CA GLY A 33 -0.87 7.35 3.38
C GLY A 33 -2.05 6.83 4.21
N ASN A 34 -3.29 7.28 3.92
CA ASN A 34 -4.48 6.81 4.60
C ASN A 34 -4.99 5.52 3.98
N VAL A 35 -5.51 4.64 4.82
CA VAL A 35 -6.16 3.38 4.44
C VAL A 35 -7.49 3.29 5.16
N TYR A 36 -8.57 3.38 4.42
CA TYR A 36 -9.92 3.39 4.97
C TYR A 36 -10.49 1.99 5.06
N GLY A 37 -11.27 1.73 6.11
CA GLY A 37 -12.08 0.54 6.23
C GLY A 37 -11.33 -0.77 6.33
N VAL A 38 -10.22 -0.77 7.02
CA VAL A 38 -9.45 -2.00 7.25
C VAL A 38 -10.22 -2.93 8.17
N HIS A 39 -10.73 -4.01 7.59
CA HIS A 39 -11.51 -5.02 8.30
C HIS A 39 -10.71 -6.32 8.44
N HIS A 40 -10.76 -6.95 9.63
CA HIS A 40 -9.99 -8.16 9.90
C HIS A 40 -10.27 -9.31 8.90
N LYS A 41 -11.53 -9.51 8.49
CA LYS A 41 -11.88 -10.58 7.51
C LYS A 41 -11.14 -10.41 6.19
N TYR A 42 -11.04 -9.18 5.67
CA TYR A 42 -10.31 -8.89 4.43
C TYR A 42 -8.81 -9.18 4.56
N ILE A 43 -8.19 -8.70 5.64
CA ILE A 43 -6.76 -8.93 5.87
C ILE A 43 -6.47 -10.41 6.08
N CYS A 44 -7.27 -11.12 6.91
CA CYS A 44 -7.12 -12.55 7.13
C CYS A 44 -7.23 -13.36 5.83
N GLN A 45 -8.19 -13.02 4.97
CA GLN A 45 -8.36 -13.67 3.66
C GLN A 45 -7.15 -13.44 2.74
N LYS A 46 -6.58 -12.22 2.73
CA LYS A 46 -5.44 -11.87 1.86
C LYS A 46 -4.10 -12.39 2.34
N THR A 47 -3.92 -12.53 3.65
CA THR A 47 -2.63 -12.86 4.26
C THR A 47 -2.58 -14.27 4.88
N GLY A 48 -3.73 -14.95 4.98
CA GLY A 48 -3.82 -16.24 5.65
C GLY A 48 -3.67 -16.18 7.18
N MET A 49 -3.63 -14.97 7.80
CA MET A 49 -3.53 -14.85 9.25
C MET A 49 -4.87 -15.04 9.94
N CYS A 50 -4.85 -15.51 11.19
CA CYS A 50 -6.06 -15.58 12.01
C CYS A 50 -6.44 -14.21 12.59
N LYS A 51 -7.69 -14.07 13.09
CA LYS A 51 -8.22 -12.85 13.69
C LYS A 51 -7.34 -12.31 14.83
N GLN A 52 -6.85 -13.16 15.71
CA GLN A 52 -5.96 -12.76 16.81
C GLN A 52 -4.65 -12.17 16.28
N SER A 53 -4.07 -12.79 15.24
CA SER A 53 -2.84 -12.27 14.60
C SER A 53 -3.05 -10.91 13.96
N PHE A 54 -4.23 -10.63 13.41
CA PHE A 54 -4.58 -9.31 12.91
C PHE A 54 -4.50 -8.25 14.01
N TYR A 55 -5.16 -8.48 15.16
CA TYR A 55 -5.13 -7.50 16.26
C TYR A 55 -3.75 -7.34 16.88
N ASN A 56 -2.99 -8.43 17.01
CA ASN A 56 -1.62 -8.38 17.49
C ASN A 56 -0.72 -7.58 16.54
N SER A 57 -0.83 -7.81 15.22
CA SER A 57 -0.08 -7.06 14.22
C SER A 57 -0.47 -5.57 14.18
N LEU A 58 -1.77 -5.26 14.29
CA LEU A 58 -2.27 -3.90 14.35
C LEU A 58 -1.67 -3.15 15.54
N ARG A 59 -1.71 -3.73 16.74
CA ARG A 59 -1.14 -3.15 17.95
C ARG A 59 0.38 -2.97 17.84
N SER A 60 1.08 -4.02 17.43
CA SER A 60 2.54 -3.99 17.29
C SER A 60 3.03 -2.95 16.28
N LEU A 61 2.34 -2.76 15.16
CA LEU A 61 2.70 -1.72 14.19
C LEU A 61 2.50 -0.30 14.75
N VAL A 62 1.52 -0.10 15.64
CA VAL A 62 1.36 1.18 16.36
C VAL A 62 2.49 1.38 17.36
N GLU A 63 2.82 0.37 18.18
CA GLU A 63 3.91 0.42 19.15
C GLU A 63 5.28 0.71 18.48
N LYS A 64 5.48 0.17 17.27
CA LYS A 64 6.67 0.44 16.43
C LYS A 64 6.63 1.82 15.75
N GLY A 65 5.56 2.59 15.89
CA GLY A 65 5.38 3.91 15.29
C GLY A 65 5.40 3.87 13.77
N ILE A 66 4.81 2.82 13.18
CA ILE A 66 4.67 2.64 11.73
C ILE A 66 3.31 3.13 11.27
N ILE A 67 2.27 2.87 12.05
CA ILE A 67 0.91 3.28 11.76
C ILE A 67 0.26 3.95 12.97
N THR A 68 -0.81 4.69 12.71
CA THR A 68 -1.86 5.02 13.70
C THR A 68 -3.19 4.55 13.15
N TYR A 69 -4.19 4.38 14.01
CA TYR A 69 -5.53 4.01 13.56
C TYR A 69 -6.62 4.70 14.37
N GLN A 70 -7.77 4.86 13.72
CA GLN A 70 -9.02 5.23 14.36
C GLN A 70 -10.03 4.10 14.17
N LYS A 71 -10.60 3.60 15.27
CA LYS A 71 -11.69 2.62 15.22
C LYS A 71 -12.96 3.33 14.78
N LYS A 72 -13.60 2.86 13.69
CA LYS A 72 -14.85 3.43 13.16
C LYS A 72 -16.07 2.63 13.59
N THR A 73 -15.95 1.31 13.59
CA THR A 73 -16.94 0.36 14.09
C THR A 73 -16.23 -0.71 14.94
N GLU A 74 -16.95 -1.69 15.45
CA GLU A 74 -16.34 -2.77 16.26
C GLU A 74 -15.22 -3.54 15.54
N SER A 75 -15.25 -3.59 14.22
CA SER A 75 -14.31 -4.38 13.42
C SER A 75 -13.70 -3.64 12.24
N ASP A 76 -13.92 -2.33 12.14
CA ASP A 76 -13.51 -1.48 11.03
C ASP A 76 -12.61 -0.34 11.49
N TYR A 77 -11.45 -0.18 10.86
CA TYR A 77 -10.40 0.75 11.23
C TYR A 77 -9.99 1.60 10.04
N ASP A 78 -9.86 2.91 10.27
CA ASP A 78 -9.08 3.77 9.38
C ASP A 78 -7.65 3.84 9.92
N ILE A 79 -6.69 3.56 9.04
CA ILE A 79 -5.27 3.49 9.36
C ILE A 79 -4.55 4.61 8.62
N VAL A 80 -3.59 5.25 9.29
CA VAL A 80 -2.65 6.18 8.67
C VAL A 80 -1.25 5.56 8.74
N ILE A 81 -0.59 5.41 7.62
CA ILE A 81 0.81 5.00 7.54
C ILE A 81 1.68 6.22 7.80
N LEU A 82 2.33 6.24 8.95
CA LEU A 82 3.13 7.38 9.39
C LEU A 82 4.34 7.61 8.47
N LYS A 83 4.65 8.89 8.22
CA LYS A 83 5.77 9.30 7.37
C LYS A 83 5.69 8.79 5.92
N ASN A 84 4.49 8.47 5.42
CA ASN A 84 4.27 7.97 4.07
C ASN A 84 3.27 8.81 3.27
N ASP A 85 3.21 10.10 3.55
CA ASP A 85 2.38 11.08 2.86
C ASP A 85 3.08 11.61 1.60
N PHE A 86 2.41 11.50 0.45
CA PHE A 86 2.83 11.97 -0.88
C PHE A 86 1.93 13.08 -1.41
N SER A 87 1.12 13.72 -0.57
CA SER A 87 0.15 14.75 -0.99
C SER A 87 0.80 16.07 -1.36
N TYR A 88 2.03 16.32 -0.96
CA TYR A 88 2.79 17.55 -1.21
C TYR A 88 3.99 17.31 -2.15
N PRO A 89 4.34 18.26 -3.04
CA PRO A 89 5.37 18.06 -4.07
C PRO A 89 6.75 17.68 -3.53
N GLU A 90 7.17 18.23 -2.41
CA GLU A 90 8.47 17.96 -1.79
C GLU A 90 8.61 16.51 -1.30
N SER A 91 7.49 15.84 -1.05
CA SER A 91 7.47 14.46 -0.56
C SER A 91 8.15 13.47 -1.50
N PHE A 92 8.19 13.77 -2.81
CA PHE A 92 8.86 12.94 -3.81
C PHE A 92 10.38 13.11 -3.82
N LYS A 93 10.89 14.24 -3.31
CA LYS A 93 12.34 14.52 -3.23
C LYS A 93 13.04 13.63 -2.19
N GLU A 94 12.32 13.19 -1.16
CA GLU A 94 12.84 12.27 -0.13
C GLU A 94 13.18 10.88 -0.66
N GLY A 95 12.72 10.55 -1.87
CA GLY A 95 12.86 9.22 -2.46
C GLY A 95 11.90 8.19 -1.87
N TYR A 96 11.57 7.20 -2.69
CA TYR A 96 10.64 6.13 -2.31
C TYR A 96 10.89 4.85 -3.11
N VAL A 97 10.55 3.71 -2.51
CA VAL A 97 10.43 2.44 -3.20
C VAL A 97 9.06 2.38 -3.87
N ASN A 98 9.02 2.02 -5.14
CA ASN A 98 7.77 1.78 -5.87
C ASN A 98 7.64 0.30 -6.20
N LEU A 99 6.65 -0.37 -5.58
CA LEU A 99 6.30 -1.75 -5.89
C LEU A 99 5.00 -1.77 -6.70
N HIS A 100 5.06 -2.33 -7.90
CA HIS A 100 3.87 -2.49 -8.73
C HIS A 100 2.91 -3.51 -8.10
N ARG A 101 1.60 -3.29 -8.23
CA ARG A 101 0.58 -4.17 -7.60
C ARG A 101 0.65 -5.62 -8.07
N GLN A 102 1.06 -5.87 -9.30
CA GLN A 102 1.21 -7.23 -9.85
C GLN A 102 2.25 -8.07 -9.09
N VAL A 103 3.27 -7.45 -8.49
CA VAL A 103 4.27 -8.17 -7.68
C VAL A 103 3.60 -8.94 -6.54
N PHE A 104 2.57 -8.36 -5.93
CA PHE A 104 1.83 -8.97 -4.82
C PHE A 104 1.01 -10.20 -5.22
N HIS A 105 0.71 -10.39 -6.52
CA HIS A 105 0.01 -11.56 -7.03
C HIS A 105 0.95 -12.71 -7.42
N GLN A 106 2.24 -12.45 -7.47
CA GLN A 106 3.23 -13.49 -7.76
C GLN A 106 3.40 -14.43 -6.57
N LYS A 107 3.20 -15.73 -6.77
CA LYS A 107 3.40 -16.76 -5.74
C LYS A 107 4.77 -16.64 -5.07
N LYS A 108 5.82 -16.39 -5.87
CA LYS A 108 7.20 -16.24 -5.37
C LYS A 108 7.33 -15.06 -4.40
N PHE A 109 6.69 -13.92 -4.65
CA PHE A 109 6.68 -12.80 -3.71
C PHE A 109 5.91 -13.12 -2.42
N GLN A 110 4.78 -13.79 -2.54
CA GLN A 110 3.95 -14.19 -1.39
C GLN A 110 4.70 -15.15 -0.45
N MET A 111 5.55 -16.02 -0.99
CA MET A 111 6.35 -16.98 -0.23
C MET A 111 7.56 -16.35 0.48
N LEU A 112 7.98 -15.14 0.11
CA LEU A 112 9.09 -14.45 0.77
C LEU A 112 8.76 -14.17 2.24
N LYS A 113 9.74 -14.39 3.11
CA LYS A 113 9.66 -14.02 4.53
C LYS A 113 9.90 -12.51 4.72
N ALA A 114 9.63 -12.01 5.91
CA ALA A 114 9.74 -10.58 6.21
C ALA A 114 11.13 -10.01 5.86
N ASN A 115 12.21 -10.68 6.27
CA ASN A 115 13.56 -10.21 5.96
C ASN A 115 13.88 -10.25 4.46
N GLU A 116 13.33 -11.20 3.70
CA GLU A 116 13.48 -11.24 2.24
C GLU A 116 12.71 -10.11 1.56
N LYS A 117 11.48 -9.84 2.00
CA LYS A 117 10.68 -8.68 1.54
C LYS A 117 11.35 -7.36 1.88
N TYR A 118 11.91 -7.26 3.08
CA TYR A 118 12.68 -6.08 3.49
C TYR A 118 13.94 -5.91 2.63
N LEU A 119 14.73 -6.98 2.45
CA LEU A 119 15.93 -6.97 1.59
C LEU A 119 15.59 -6.58 0.15
N LEU A 120 14.47 -7.08 -0.40
CA LEU A 120 13.98 -6.70 -1.71
C LEU A 120 13.76 -5.17 -1.81
N MET A 121 13.10 -4.57 -0.82
CA MET A 121 12.85 -3.13 -0.79
C MET A 121 14.16 -2.32 -0.65
N GLU A 122 15.09 -2.78 0.18
CA GLU A 122 16.41 -2.15 0.33
C GLU A 122 17.25 -2.24 -0.95
N LEU A 123 17.21 -3.36 -1.65
CA LEU A 123 17.88 -3.49 -2.95
C LEU A 123 17.25 -2.61 -4.03
N LEU A 124 15.92 -2.49 -4.06
CA LEU A 124 15.24 -1.52 -4.93
C LEU A 124 15.66 -0.09 -4.64
N LYS A 125 15.70 0.32 -3.36
CA LYS A 125 16.21 1.62 -2.96
C LYS A 125 17.61 1.86 -3.53
N ARG A 126 18.55 0.95 -3.26
CA ARG A 126 19.95 1.10 -3.68
C ARG A 126 20.12 1.08 -5.20
N THR A 127 19.31 0.30 -5.93
CA THR A 127 19.32 0.32 -7.40
C THR A 127 18.79 1.62 -7.96
N HIS A 128 17.77 2.24 -7.34
CA HIS A 128 17.25 3.54 -7.74
C HIS A 128 18.25 4.67 -7.47
N GLU A 129 18.88 4.68 -6.30
CA GLU A 129 19.89 5.67 -5.93
C GLU A 129 21.12 5.63 -6.86
N ASN A 130 21.41 4.45 -7.42
CA ASN A 130 22.57 4.21 -8.30
C ASN A 130 22.16 4.07 -9.79
N ARG A 131 21.14 4.75 -10.25
CA ARG A 131 20.70 4.78 -11.66
C ARG A 131 20.49 3.38 -12.26
N SER A 132 19.68 2.57 -11.57
CA SER A 132 19.23 1.21 -11.94
C SER A 132 20.19 0.04 -11.71
N SER A 133 21.43 0.27 -11.28
CA SER A 133 22.39 -0.82 -10.96
C SER A 133 23.08 -0.56 -9.63
N TYR A 134 22.94 -1.48 -8.69
CA TYR A 134 23.67 -1.45 -7.42
C TYR A 134 24.93 -2.29 -7.51
N GLN A 135 26.09 -1.66 -7.29
CA GLN A 135 27.40 -2.31 -7.32
C GLN A 135 28.03 -2.23 -5.93
N VAL A 136 28.51 -3.36 -5.43
CA VAL A 136 29.13 -3.44 -4.10
C VAL A 136 30.10 -4.61 -4.01
N GLY A 137 31.22 -4.46 -3.32
CA GLY A 137 32.13 -5.57 -3.02
C GLY A 137 31.41 -6.68 -2.25
N VAL A 138 31.66 -7.94 -2.59
CA VAL A 138 31.00 -9.11 -1.94
C VAL A 138 31.17 -9.05 -0.43
N HIS A 139 32.37 -8.79 0.07
CA HIS A 139 32.63 -8.68 1.52
C HIS A 139 31.78 -7.59 2.18
N ASN A 140 31.75 -6.39 1.59
CA ASN A 140 30.97 -5.25 2.11
C ASN A 140 29.47 -5.51 2.05
N PHE A 141 29.00 -6.19 1.01
CA PHE A 141 27.61 -6.61 0.91
C PHE A 141 27.20 -7.49 2.11
N TYR A 142 28.00 -8.53 2.36
CA TYR A 142 27.72 -9.42 3.50
C TYR A 142 27.80 -8.67 4.82
N LYS A 143 28.83 -7.85 5.05
CA LYS A 143 28.97 -7.05 6.27
C LYS A 143 27.73 -6.19 6.51
N ILE A 144 27.31 -5.40 5.53
CA ILE A 144 26.18 -4.46 5.63
C ILE A 144 24.86 -5.21 5.90
N PHE A 145 24.56 -6.23 5.10
CA PHE A 145 23.23 -6.87 5.17
C PHE A 145 23.13 -7.93 6.27
N MET A 146 24.21 -8.55 6.67
CA MET A 146 24.21 -9.41 7.87
C MET A 146 23.95 -8.61 9.13
N GLU A 147 24.63 -7.46 9.30
CA GLU A 147 24.41 -6.54 10.41
C GLU A 147 22.98 -5.95 10.36
N MET A 148 22.55 -5.49 9.17
CA MET A 148 21.23 -4.91 8.98
C MET A 148 20.11 -5.90 9.29
N LEU A 149 20.21 -7.16 8.90
CA LEU A 149 19.14 -8.16 9.05
C LEU A 149 19.30 -9.05 10.30
N GLY A 150 20.41 -8.96 11.01
CA GLY A 150 20.72 -9.84 12.14
C GLY A 150 20.80 -11.31 11.75
N VAL A 151 21.36 -11.63 10.55
CA VAL A 151 21.40 -12.99 10.01
C VAL A 151 22.82 -13.43 9.68
N THR A 152 23.04 -14.76 9.60
CA THR A 152 24.32 -15.33 9.17
C THR A 152 24.51 -15.22 7.65
N SER A 153 25.77 -15.34 7.20
CA SER A 153 26.11 -15.34 5.78
C SER A 153 25.40 -16.43 4.99
N ARG A 154 25.18 -17.61 5.59
CA ARG A 154 24.43 -18.72 4.99
C ARG A 154 22.98 -18.33 4.72
N VAL A 155 22.32 -17.70 5.69
CA VAL A 155 20.93 -17.23 5.56
C VAL A 155 20.83 -16.10 4.54
N LEU A 156 21.76 -15.14 4.57
CA LEU A 156 21.78 -14.06 3.59
C LEU A 156 21.98 -14.59 2.15
N ARG A 157 22.83 -15.60 1.96
CA ARG A 157 23.00 -16.26 0.66
C ARG A 157 21.71 -16.90 0.17
N TYR A 158 20.96 -17.54 1.05
CA TYR A 158 19.65 -18.07 0.73
C TYR A 158 18.69 -16.96 0.29
N TYR A 159 18.63 -15.81 1.01
CA TYR A 159 17.80 -14.67 0.62
C TYR A 159 18.18 -14.11 -0.75
N ILE A 160 19.48 -13.97 -1.04
CA ILE A 160 19.94 -13.55 -2.37
C ILE A 160 19.45 -14.52 -3.45
N HIS A 161 19.47 -15.82 -3.16
CA HIS A 161 18.99 -16.83 -4.11
C HIS A 161 17.49 -16.69 -4.37
N SER A 162 16.67 -16.52 -3.33
CA SER A 162 15.23 -16.28 -3.46
C SER A 162 14.92 -15.01 -4.26
N LEU A 163 15.78 -13.98 -4.17
CA LEU A 163 15.58 -12.72 -4.85
C LEU A 163 16.03 -12.69 -6.32
N LYS A 164 16.63 -13.75 -6.87
CA LYS A 164 17.02 -13.83 -8.30
C LYS A 164 15.84 -13.70 -9.26
N GLU A 165 14.64 -13.99 -8.82
CA GLU A 165 13.42 -13.79 -9.61
C GLU A 165 13.12 -12.31 -9.85
N PHE A 166 13.50 -11.46 -8.90
CA PHE A 166 13.22 -10.02 -8.89
C PHE A 166 14.40 -9.19 -9.38
N PHE A 167 15.61 -9.73 -9.25
CA PHE A 167 16.84 -9.05 -9.62
C PHE A 167 17.70 -9.93 -10.54
N SER A 168 18.35 -9.27 -11.49
CA SER A 168 19.53 -9.86 -12.16
C SER A 168 20.72 -9.65 -11.24
N ILE A 169 21.35 -10.72 -10.80
CA ILE A 169 22.47 -10.69 -9.84
C ILE A 169 23.68 -11.37 -10.48
N GLY A 170 24.69 -10.60 -10.78
CA GLY A 170 25.98 -11.08 -11.29
C GLY A 170 27.12 -10.82 -10.30
N ILE A 171 28.21 -11.58 -10.43
CA ILE A 171 29.44 -11.36 -9.69
C ILE A 171 30.57 -11.23 -10.72
N LYS A 172 31.32 -10.13 -10.64
CA LYS A 172 32.54 -9.89 -11.42
C LYS A 172 33.56 -9.16 -10.54
N ASP A 173 34.83 -9.53 -10.60
CA ASP A 173 35.91 -8.88 -9.86
C ASP A 173 35.63 -8.70 -8.35
N LYS A 174 35.09 -9.74 -7.71
CA LYS A 174 34.70 -9.77 -6.30
C LYS A 174 33.64 -8.69 -5.94
N LYS A 175 32.87 -8.21 -6.94
CA LYS A 175 31.74 -7.27 -6.75
C LYS A 175 30.45 -7.90 -7.21
N TYR A 176 29.37 -7.62 -6.47
CA TYR A 176 28.01 -7.85 -6.92
C TYR A 176 27.57 -6.73 -7.85
N PHE A 177 26.84 -7.12 -8.90
CA PHE A 177 26.11 -6.25 -9.83
C PHE A 177 24.67 -6.67 -9.76
N MET A 178 23.82 -5.80 -9.22
CA MET A 178 22.41 -6.10 -9.00
C MET A 178 21.56 -5.07 -9.73
N THR A 179 20.67 -5.56 -10.58
CA THR A 179 19.73 -4.74 -11.35
C THR A 179 18.34 -5.34 -11.20
N TYR A 180 17.33 -4.53 -10.93
CA TYR A 180 15.96 -5.03 -10.84
C TYR A 180 15.44 -5.42 -12.23
N ARG A 181 14.59 -6.45 -12.25
CA ARG A 181 13.98 -6.92 -13.51
C ARG A 181 12.77 -6.05 -13.83
N HIS A 182 12.86 -5.18 -14.82
CA HIS A 182 11.79 -4.28 -15.23
C HIS A 182 10.48 -5.02 -15.51
N SER A 183 10.51 -6.18 -16.16
CA SER A 183 9.33 -6.99 -16.44
C SER A 183 8.54 -7.40 -15.18
N VAL A 184 9.20 -7.45 -14.02
CA VAL A 184 8.56 -7.78 -12.75
C VAL A 184 7.97 -6.55 -12.07
N PHE A 185 8.64 -5.39 -12.18
CA PHE A 185 8.31 -4.18 -11.44
C PHE A 185 7.64 -3.10 -12.28
N SER A 186 7.69 -3.18 -13.62
CA SER A 186 7.09 -2.19 -14.50
C SER A 186 5.59 -2.39 -14.68
N PRO A 187 4.81 -1.33 -14.71
CA PRO A 187 3.39 -1.42 -15.00
C PRO A 187 3.16 -1.83 -16.45
N MET A 188 2.58 -3.00 -16.67
CA MET A 188 2.12 -3.40 -18.00
C MET A 188 0.97 -2.53 -18.52
N GLN A 189 0.24 -1.84 -17.62
CA GLN A 189 -0.80 -0.87 -17.99
C GLN A 189 -0.91 0.20 -16.90
N LYS A 190 -0.99 1.47 -17.31
CA LYS A 190 -1.23 2.62 -16.41
C LYS A 190 -2.68 2.73 -15.93
N GLN A 191 -3.60 1.88 -16.43
CA GLN A 191 -5.02 1.91 -16.09
C GLN A 191 -5.32 1.03 -14.88
N GLY A 192 -6.14 1.53 -13.96
CA GLY A 192 -6.80 0.75 -12.93
C GLY A 192 -6.31 0.87 -11.48
N VAL A 193 -5.16 1.51 -11.19
CA VAL A 193 -4.67 1.61 -9.79
C VAL A 193 -5.53 2.56 -8.97
N GLU A 194 -5.79 3.74 -9.49
CA GLU A 194 -6.62 4.76 -8.85
C GLU A 194 -8.10 4.34 -8.83
N GLU A 195 -8.55 3.65 -9.88
CA GLU A 195 -9.89 3.08 -9.97
C GLU A 195 -10.16 2.06 -8.88
N GLN A 196 -9.25 1.09 -8.72
CA GLN A 196 -9.37 0.10 -7.66
C GLN A 196 -9.33 0.71 -6.25
N GLU A 197 -8.55 1.77 -6.07
CA GLU A 197 -8.51 2.51 -4.81
C GLU A 197 -9.84 3.21 -4.52
N PHE A 198 -10.44 3.83 -5.53
CA PHE A 198 -11.74 4.50 -5.40
C PHE A 198 -12.88 3.50 -5.20
N GLU A 199 -12.89 2.38 -5.93
CA GLU A 199 -13.86 1.31 -5.72
C GLU A 199 -13.74 0.71 -4.33
N TYR A 200 -12.52 0.48 -3.84
CA TYR A 200 -12.28 0.01 -2.47
C TYR A 200 -12.82 0.98 -1.42
N PHE A 201 -12.62 2.29 -1.63
CA PHE A 201 -13.15 3.32 -0.76
C PHE A 201 -14.69 3.28 -0.73
N VAL A 202 -15.34 3.26 -1.89
CA VAL A 202 -16.81 3.19 -1.99
C VAL A 202 -17.35 1.91 -1.35
N ALA A 203 -16.76 0.75 -1.65
CA ALA A 203 -17.14 -0.52 -1.03
C ALA A 203 -17.02 -0.49 0.49
N THR A 204 -16.02 0.22 1.02
CA THR A 204 -15.84 0.42 2.46
C THR A 204 -16.97 1.24 3.05
N GLU A 205 -17.34 2.36 2.42
CA GLU A 205 -18.42 3.21 2.91
C GLU A 205 -19.80 2.51 2.79
N CYS A 206 -20.01 1.71 1.73
CA CYS A 206 -21.22 0.87 1.61
C CYS A 206 -21.31 -0.13 2.77
N ARG A 207 -20.21 -0.81 3.10
CA ARG A 207 -20.18 -1.76 4.22
C ARG A 207 -20.47 -1.09 5.56
N ARG A 208 -19.91 0.11 5.80
CA ARG A 208 -20.12 0.90 7.02
C ARG A 208 -21.58 1.29 7.21
N ASN A 209 -22.24 1.59 6.10
CA ASN A 209 -23.64 2.02 6.09
C ASN A 209 -24.63 0.87 5.78
N HIS A 210 -24.16 -0.40 5.85
CA HIS A 210 -24.96 -1.61 5.62
C HIS A 210 -25.67 -1.64 4.26
N LEU A 211 -25.08 -1.00 3.24
CA LEU A 211 -25.59 -0.99 1.88
C LEU A 211 -25.15 -2.23 1.11
N GLN A 212 -26.07 -2.82 0.38
CA GLN A 212 -25.77 -3.80 -0.66
C GLN A 212 -25.44 -3.06 -1.96
N SER A 213 -24.48 -3.56 -2.70
CA SER A 213 -24.02 -2.94 -3.96
C SER A 213 -23.65 -4.01 -4.98
N THR A 214 -23.94 -3.73 -6.23
CA THR A 214 -23.40 -4.49 -7.37
C THR A 214 -22.01 -3.96 -7.75
N GLN A 215 -21.22 -4.74 -8.46
CA GLN A 215 -19.91 -4.29 -8.95
C GLN A 215 -20.04 -3.06 -9.86
N GLN A 216 -21.10 -3.01 -10.67
CA GLN A 216 -21.37 -1.86 -11.55
C GLN A 216 -21.66 -0.59 -10.75
N GLU A 217 -22.52 -0.63 -9.74
CA GLU A 217 -22.84 0.53 -8.88
C GLU A 217 -21.59 1.01 -8.11
N LEU A 218 -20.71 0.09 -7.66
CA LEU A 218 -19.44 0.45 -7.03
C LEU A 218 -18.53 1.21 -8.00
N ALA A 219 -18.36 0.69 -9.22
CA ALA A 219 -17.53 1.32 -10.25
C ALA A 219 -18.08 2.70 -10.66
N ASP A 220 -19.39 2.80 -10.89
CA ASP A 220 -20.05 4.04 -11.27
C ASP A 220 -19.95 5.09 -10.17
N THR A 221 -20.14 4.72 -8.90
CA THR A 221 -19.99 5.61 -7.76
C THR A 221 -18.52 6.03 -7.56
N ALA A 222 -17.57 5.11 -7.76
CA ALA A 222 -16.14 5.42 -7.69
C ALA A 222 -15.71 6.42 -8.79
N ASN A 223 -16.32 6.36 -9.98
CA ASN A 223 -16.07 7.30 -11.07
C ASN A 223 -16.44 8.74 -10.72
N LEU A 224 -17.37 8.98 -9.77
CA LEU A 224 -17.68 10.33 -9.31
C LEU A 224 -16.46 11.01 -8.69
N LEU A 225 -15.55 10.28 -8.02
CA LEU A 225 -14.29 10.83 -7.50
C LEU A 225 -13.39 11.33 -8.63
N LYS A 226 -13.33 10.62 -9.75
CA LYS A 226 -12.58 11.08 -10.93
C LYS A 226 -13.22 12.30 -11.57
N GLN A 227 -14.55 12.28 -11.68
CA GLN A 227 -15.32 13.34 -12.32
C GLN A 227 -15.17 14.69 -11.58
N TYR A 228 -15.24 14.69 -10.25
CA TYR A 228 -15.22 15.92 -9.46
C TYR A 228 -13.83 16.34 -8.97
N ARG A 229 -12.84 15.46 -9.01
CA ARG A 229 -11.46 15.77 -8.57
C ARG A 229 -10.85 17.00 -9.25
N PRO A 230 -10.94 17.19 -10.60
CA PRO A 230 -10.35 18.37 -11.24
C PRO A 230 -10.96 19.69 -10.73
N MET A 231 -12.26 19.70 -10.46
CA MET A 231 -13.00 20.87 -9.97
C MET A 231 -12.53 21.27 -8.57
N LEU A 232 -12.49 20.31 -7.62
CA LEU A 232 -12.02 20.61 -6.27
C LEU A 232 -10.52 20.97 -6.23
N LYS A 233 -9.72 20.36 -7.11
CA LYS A 233 -8.31 20.71 -7.26
C LYS A 233 -8.12 22.16 -7.73
N ALA A 234 -8.96 22.64 -8.63
CA ALA A 234 -8.95 24.04 -9.08
C ALA A 234 -9.28 25.02 -7.95
N GLU A 235 -10.10 24.59 -6.97
CA GLU A 235 -10.43 25.33 -5.76
C GLU A 235 -9.42 25.17 -4.62
N GLY A 236 -8.30 24.49 -4.86
CA GLY A 236 -7.28 24.21 -3.84
C GLY A 236 -7.69 23.19 -2.78
N LYS A 237 -8.82 22.50 -2.96
CA LYS A 237 -9.32 21.51 -2.01
C LYS A 237 -8.66 20.14 -2.23
N PRO A 238 -8.23 19.43 -1.17
CA PRO A 238 -7.61 18.11 -1.28
C PRO A 238 -8.63 17.02 -1.64
N LEU A 239 -8.14 15.90 -2.17
CA LEU A 239 -8.97 14.72 -2.48
C LEU A 239 -9.70 14.15 -1.25
N SER A 240 -9.13 14.33 -0.05
CA SER A 240 -9.77 13.93 1.20
C SER A 240 -11.12 14.62 1.42
N THR A 241 -11.25 15.89 1.06
CA THR A 241 -12.51 16.64 1.13
C THR A 241 -13.56 16.00 0.21
N LEU A 242 -13.19 15.67 -1.03
CA LEU A 242 -14.11 15.00 -1.96
C LEU A 242 -14.53 13.61 -1.45
N LYS A 243 -13.60 12.84 -0.88
CA LYS A 243 -13.92 11.55 -0.25
C LYS A 243 -14.87 11.70 0.92
N GLN A 244 -14.71 12.74 1.76
CA GLN A 244 -15.64 13.02 2.87
C GLN A 244 -17.05 13.37 2.36
N MET A 245 -17.15 14.21 1.32
CA MET A 245 -18.45 14.55 0.69
C MET A 245 -19.12 13.32 0.09
N LEU A 246 -18.35 12.44 -0.58
CA LEU A 246 -18.89 11.19 -1.13
C LEU A 246 -19.32 10.23 -0.02
N ALA A 247 -18.55 10.09 1.06
CA ALA A 247 -18.91 9.27 2.21
C ALA A 247 -20.21 9.75 2.85
N TYR A 248 -20.38 11.08 2.98
CA TYR A 248 -21.63 11.68 3.45
C TYR A 248 -22.80 11.32 2.53
N ALA A 249 -22.63 11.46 1.19
CA ALA A 249 -23.68 11.13 0.23
C ALA A 249 -24.07 9.65 0.26
N ILE A 250 -23.10 8.74 0.44
CA ILE A 250 -23.35 7.30 0.61
C ILE A 250 -24.10 7.04 1.91
N ARG A 251 -23.77 7.72 3.00
CA ARG A 251 -24.49 7.60 4.27
C ARG A 251 -25.97 8.01 4.13
N ILE A 252 -26.25 9.14 3.51
CA ILE A 252 -27.62 9.60 3.26
C ILE A 252 -28.37 8.61 2.35
N ASN A 253 -27.71 8.00 1.38
CA ASN A 253 -28.29 6.89 0.62
C ASN A 253 -28.67 5.73 1.55
N GLY A 254 -27.80 5.38 2.51
CA GLY A 254 -28.05 4.28 3.45
C GLY A 254 -29.21 4.53 4.41
N GLU A 255 -29.48 5.79 4.76
CA GLU A 255 -30.63 6.19 5.58
C GLU A 255 -31.96 6.00 4.82
N ASN A 256 -31.93 6.07 3.48
CA ASN A 256 -33.13 6.00 2.63
C ASN A 256 -33.31 4.67 1.88
N SER A 257 -32.26 3.87 1.75
CA SER A 257 -32.27 2.63 0.99
C SER A 257 -31.23 1.66 1.51
N LYS A 258 -31.50 0.35 1.39
CA LYS A 258 -30.51 -0.72 1.65
C LYS A 258 -29.62 -1.03 0.43
N LEU A 259 -29.91 -0.41 -0.72
CA LEU A 259 -29.16 -0.60 -1.96
C LEU A 259 -28.40 0.69 -2.30
N LEU A 260 -27.15 0.54 -2.74
CA LEU A 260 -26.39 1.65 -3.30
C LEU A 260 -27.06 2.10 -4.62
N ASN A 261 -27.32 3.40 -4.72
CA ASN A 261 -27.84 4.02 -5.93
C ASN A 261 -26.92 5.18 -6.35
N CYS A 262 -26.10 4.94 -7.37
CA CYS A 262 -25.14 5.93 -7.84
C CYS A 262 -25.77 7.26 -8.25
N ARG A 263 -26.96 7.24 -8.88
CA ARG A 263 -27.66 8.48 -9.29
C ARG A 263 -28.07 9.32 -8.09
N TYR A 264 -28.58 8.68 -7.04
CA TYR A 264 -28.97 9.36 -5.81
C TYR A 264 -27.76 9.92 -5.08
N VAL A 265 -26.70 9.11 -4.93
CA VAL A 265 -25.42 9.55 -4.35
C VAL A 265 -24.84 10.73 -5.14
N HIS A 266 -24.88 10.69 -6.48
CA HIS A 266 -24.45 11.79 -7.33
C HIS A 266 -25.22 13.08 -7.09
N THR A 267 -26.56 13.00 -6.91
CA THR A 267 -27.39 14.17 -6.64
C THR A 267 -26.98 14.87 -5.34
N ILE A 268 -26.78 14.09 -4.26
CA ILE A 268 -26.36 14.61 -2.97
C ILE A 268 -24.93 15.18 -3.04
N LEU A 269 -24.02 14.46 -3.68
CA LEU A 269 -22.64 14.91 -3.87
C LEU A 269 -22.58 16.23 -4.63
N LYS A 270 -23.36 16.35 -5.70
CA LYS A 270 -23.46 17.59 -6.50
C LYS A 270 -23.96 18.76 -5.68
N GLN A 271 -24.98 18.56 -4.85
CA GLN A 271 -25.48 19.61 -3.94
C GLN A 271 -24.41 20.02 -2.92
N SER A 272 -23.62 19.08 -2.39
CA SER A 272 -22.54 19.37 -1.44
C SER A 272 -21.34 20.10 -2.06
N ILE A 273 -21.16 20.04 -3.39
CA ILE A 273 -20.05 20.68 -4.11
C ILE A 273 -20.45 22.06 -4.63
N ILE A 274 -21.67 22.21 -5.12
CA ILE A 274 -22.15 23.42 -5.85
C ILE A 274 -22.96 24.36 -4.92
N GLY A 275 -23.58 23.80 -3.87
CA GLY A 275 -24.30 24.54 -2.85
C GLY A 275 -23.41 25.13 -1.80
#